data_3712638f13e210cb067eeb2e11d566dd
#
_entry.id   3712638f13e210cb067eeb2e11d566dd
#
_cell.length_a   1.000
_cell.length_b   1.000
_cell.length_c   1.000
_cell.angle_alpha   90.00
_cell.angle_beta   90.00
_cell.angle_gamma   90.00
#
_symmetry.space_group_name_H-M   'P 1'
#
loop_
_entity.id
_entity.type
_entity.pdbx_description
1 polymer ?
#
loop_
_entity_poly.entity_id
_entity_poly.type
_entity_poly.pdbx_seq_one_letter_code
_entity_poly.pdbx_strand_id
1 'polypeptide(L)'
;CLVGSEMCIRDRFNKVRTRVGMPGLNSGPEWMVVSNKEQMAERIRKERAVEFAGEGLRFSDLRRWGYEIAHKTLNNVDAVNIYGEPIYTHLFTERDMLWPIPGVERERNDALTQNPGW
;
A
#
# COMPACT_ATOMS: atom_id res chain seq x y z
N CYS A 1 13.45 -21.01 12.25
CA CYS A 1 12.15 -20.28 12.28
C CYS A 1 11.34 -20.64 11.05
N LEU A 2 10.13 -21.18 11.22
CA LEU A 2 9.21 -21.39 10.09
C LEU A 2 8.86 -20.03 9.49
N VAL A 3 9.03 -19.91 8.18
CA VAL A 3 8.72 -18.67 7.45
C VAL A 3 7.23 -18.35 7.62
N GLY A 4 6.91 -17.21 8.23
CA GLY A 4 5.54 -16.78 8.46
C GLY A 4 5.06 -16.86 9.92
N SER A 5 5.86 -17.35 10.88
CA SER A 5 5.50 -17.18 12.29
C SER A 5 5.55 -15.70 12.68
N GLU A 6 4.65 -15.25 13.56
CA GLU A 6 4.61 -13.84 14.03
C GLU A 6 5.97 -13.38 14.59
N MET A 7 6.69 -14.29 15.25
CA MET A 7 8.02 -14.03 15.76
C MET A 7 9.02 -13.69 14.65
N CYS A 8 9.04 -14.45 13.56
CA CYS A 8 9.92 -14.19 12.42
C CYS A 8 9.59 -12.87 11.70
N ILE A 9 8.31 -12.54 11.58
CA ILE A 9 7.86 -11.27 10.99
C ILE A 9 8.32 -10.11 11.87
N ARG A 10 8.11 -10.19 13.17
CA ARG A 10 8.55 -9.17 14.14
C ARG A 10 10.07 -8.98 14.13
N ASP A 11 10.84 -10.05 14.09
CA ASP A 11 12.29 -9.96 14.06
C ASP A 11 12.80 -9.26 12.79
N ARG A 12 12.22 -9.55 11.64
CA ARG A 12 12.57 -8.87 10.38
C ARG A 12 12.18 -7.39 10.41
N PHE A 13 11.00 -7.08 10.91
CA PHE A 13 10.55 -5.70 11.09
C PHE A 13 11.51 -4.93 12.00
N ASN A 14 11.88 -5.50 13.15
CA ASN A 14 12.78 -4.89 14.10
C ASN A 14 14.19 -4.67 13.52
N LYS A 15 14.69 -5.57 12.67
CA LYS A 15 15.98 -5.39 11.98
C LYS A 15 16.01 -4.14 11.10
N VAL A 16 14.92 -3.85 10.40
CA VAL A 16 14.82 -2.61 9.58
C VAL A 16 14.94 -1.38 10.48
N ARG A 17 14.19 -1.34 11.57
CA ARG A 17 14.13 -0.18 12.47
C ARG A 17 15.41 0.02 13.27
N THR A 18 15.95 -1.05 13.85
CA THR A 18 17.17 -0.96 14.67
C THR A 18 18.39 -0.56 13.87
N ARG A 19 18.42 -0.84 12.57
CA ARG A 19 19.47 -0.37 11.65
C ARG A 19 19.66 1.15 11.70
N VAL A 20 18.59 1.90 11.88
CA VAL A 20 18.57 3.37 11.92
C VAL A 20 18.37 3.93 13.34
N GLY A 21 18.56 3.10 14.36
CA GLY A 21 18.43 3.51 15.77
C GLY A 21 17.00 3.71 16.25
N MET A 22 15.99 3.25 15.51
CA MET A 22 14.60 3.35 15.93
C MET A 22 14.21 2.19 16.85
N PRO A 23 13.30 2.41 17.83
CA PRO A 23 12.82 1.35 18.69
C PRO A 23 12.06 0.27 17.89
N GLY A 24 12.25 -0.99 18.26
CA GLY A 24 11.49 -2.10 17.69
C GLY A 24 10.03 -2.13 18.16
N LEU A 25 9.24 -3.04 17.57
CA LEU A 25 7.87 -3.29 18.02
C LEU A 25 7.85 -3.70 19.50
N ASN A 26 6.87 -3.20 20.23
CA ASN A 26 6.70 -3.42 21.66
C ASN A 26 7.88 -2.97 22.55
N SER A 27 8.80 -2.16 22.01
CA SER A 27 9.96 -1.64 22.72
C SER A 27 10.03 -0.11 22.75
N GLY A 28 8.94 0.56 22.41
CA GLY A 28 8.86 2.00 22.31
C GLY A 28 7.55 2.58 22.83
N PRO A 29 7.11 3.71 22.31
CA PRO A 29 5.88 4.37 22.70
C PRO A 29 4.65 3.46 22.56
N GLU A 30 3.56 3.78 23.26
CA GLU A 30 2.32 3.00 23.29
C GLU A 30 1.76 2.71 21.88
N TRP A 31 1.88 3.66 20.96
CA TRP A 31 1.46 3.47 19.56
C TRP A 31 2.29 2.40 18.80
N MET A 32 3.41 1.94 19.34
CA MET A 32 4.22 0.84 18.81
C MET A 32 3.82 -0.53 19.35
N VAL A 33 2.91 -0.58 20.32
CA VAL A 33 2.42 -1.83 20.87
C VAL A 33 1.50 -2.51 19.86
N VAL A 34 1.80 -3.76 19.57
CA VAL A 34 1.07 -4.63 18.64
C VAL A 34 0.60 -5.85 19.39
N SER A 35 -0.71 -6.03 19.48
CA SER A 35 -1.35 -7.09 20.26
C SER A 35 -2.01 -8.17 19.40
N ASN A 36 -2.25 -7.90 18.12
CA ASN A 36 -2.91 -8.84 17.22
C ASN A 36 -2.34 -8.77 15.80
N LYS A 37 -2.76 -9.73 14.96
CA LYS A 37 -2.29 -9.89 13.58
C LYS A 37 -2.66 -8.70 12.68
N GLU A 38 -3.84 -8.13 12.86
CA GLU A 38 -4.35 -7.00 12.09
C GLU A 38 -3.49 -5.75 12.33
N GLN A 39 -3.21 -5.45 13.59
CA GLN A 39 -2.33 -4.35 13.97
C GLN A 39 -0.91 -4.56 13.45
N MET A 40 -0.41 -5.79 13.49
CA MET A 40 0.90 -6.15 12.92
C MET A 40 0.92 -5.88 11.42
N ALA A 41 -0.10 -6.31 10.69
CA ALA A 41 -0.21 -6.09 9.25
C ALA A 41 -0.26 -4.59 8.91
N GLU A 42 -1.01 -3.81 9.68
CA GLU A 42 -1.08 -2.35 9.50
C GLU A 42 0.29 -1.69 9.73
N ARG A 43 1.02 -2.09 10.78
CA ARG A 43 2.36 -1.57 11.05
C ARG A 43 3.34 -1.89 9.94
N ILE A 44 3.33 -3.13 9.44
CA ILE A 44 4.19 -3.54 8.32
C ILE A 44 3.88 -2.70 7.07
N ARG A 45 2.59 -2.47 6.77
CA ARG A 45 2.18 -1.62 5.63
C ARG A 45 2.67 -0.18 5.77
N LYS A 46 2.57 0.39 6.98
CA LYS A 46 3.08 1.74 7.27
C LYS A 46 4.59 1.82 7.13
N GLU A 47 5.31 0.89 7.73
CA GLU A 47 6.79 0.86 7.64
C GLU A 47 7.23 0.72 6.19
N ARG A 48 6.60 -0.19 5.43
CA ARG A 48 6.89 -0.36 4.03
C ARG A 48 6.61 0.91 3.21
N ALA A 49 5.56 1.66 3.55
CA ALA A 49 5.27 2.93 2.88
C ALA A 49 6.35 3.99 3.12
N VAL A 50 6.95 4.00 4.30
CA VAL A 50 8.02 4.93 4.68
C VAL A 50 9.35 4.52 4.05
N GLU A 51 9.73 3.25 4.18
CA GLU A 51 11.00 2.72 3.66
C GLU A 51 11.11 2.83 2.13
N PHE A 52 10.00 2.66 1.41
CA PHE A 52 9.96 2.75 -0.05
C PHE A 52 9.30 4.05 -0.55
N ALA A 53 9.35 5.11 0.25
CA ALA A 53 8.86 6.42 -0.17
C ALA A 53 9.64 6.93 -1.38
N GLY A 54 8.92 7.30 -2.45
CA GLY A 54 9.53 7.79 -3.70
C GLY A 54 9.99 6.71 -4.68
N GLU A 55 9.93 5.42 -4.33
CA GLU A 55 10.35 4.32 -5.22
C GLU A 55 9.24 3.82 -6.18
N GLY A 56 8.06 4.43 -6.15
CA GLY A 56 6.94 4.07 -7.04
C GLY A 56 6.22 2.75 -6.68
N LEU A 57 6.59 2.09 -5.59
CA LEU A 57 6.05 0.78 -5.22
C LEU A 57 4.68 0.84 -4.53
N ARG A 58 4.31 2.00 -3.98
CA ARG A 58 3.13 2.17 -3.13
C ARG A 58 1.82 1.76 -3.82
N PHE A 59 1.63 2.17 -5.06
CA PHE A 59 0.42 1.87 -5.83
C PHE A 59 0.26 0.36 -6.06
N SER A 60 1.34 -0.31 -6.46
CA SER A 60 1.35 -1.76 -6.67
C SER A 60 1.09 -2.54 -5.37
N ASP A 61 1.64 -2.08 -4.25
CA ASP A 61 1.41 -2.67 -2.93
C ASP A 61 -0.06 -2.55 -2.51
N LEU A 62 -0.66 -1.37 -2.67
CA LEU A 62 -2.05 -1.13 -2.32
C LEU A 62 -3.00 -2.01 -3.13
N ARG A 63 -2.78 -2.13 -4.44
CA ARG A 63 -3.57 -3.02 -5.30
C ARG A 63 -3.42 -4.49 -4.88
N ARG A 64 -2.21 -4.95 -4.56
CA ARG A 64 -1.96 -6.32 -4.08
C ARG A 64 -2.62 -6.62 -2.73
N TRP A 65 -2.77 -5.63 -1.86
CA TRP A 65 -3.44 -5.81 -0.55
C TRP A 65 -4.96 -5.81 -0.65
N GLY A 66 -5.52 -5.46 -1.80
CA GLY A 66 -6.94 -5.53 -2.11
C GLY A 66 -7.64 -4.17 -2.16
N TYR A 67 -8.83 -4.18 -2.78
CA TYR A 67 -9.60 -2.98 -3.06
C TYR A 67 -9.89 -2.14 -1.80
N GLU A 68 -10.35 -2.75 -0.72
CA GLU A 68 -10.72 -2.04 0.50
C GLU A 68 -9.56 -1.20 1.06
N ILE A 69 -8.35 -1.75 1.06
CA ILE A 69 -7.15 -1.05 1.57
C ILE A 69 -6.73 0.03 0.58
N ALA A 70 -6.77 -0.25 -0.71
CA ALA A 70 -6.42 0.71 -1.75
C ALA A 70 -7.41 1.88 -1.75
N HIS A 71 -8.71 1.61 -1.74
CA HIS A 71 -9.77 2.61 -1.69
C HIS A 71 -9.65 3.50 -0.45
N LYS A 72 -9.54 2.91 0.75
CA LYS A 72 -9.36 3.67 2.00
C LYS A 72 -8.15 4.61 1.96
N THR A 73 -7.10 4.23 1.22
CA THR A 73 -5.84 4.97 1.21
C THR A 73 -5.77 6.02 0.10
N LEU A 74 -6.37 5.75 -1.06
CA LEU A 74 -6.22 6.55 -2.28
C LEU A 74 -7.45 7.37 -2.63
N ASN A 75 -8.65 6.96 -2.17
CA ASN A 75 -9.88 7.66 -2.51
C ASN A 75 -10.04 8.92 -1.67
N ASN A 76 -10.56 9.99 -2.29
CA ASN A 76 -10.76 11.30 -1.69
C ASN A 76 -9.48 11.91 -1.08
N VAL A 77 -8.33 11.67 -1.71
CA VAL A 77 -7.07 12.30 -1.33
C VAL A 77 -6.84 13.55 -2.18
N ASP A 78 -6.77 14.68 -1.51
CA ASP A 78 -6.53 15.97 -2.17
C ASP A 78 -5.04 16.16 -2.44
N ALA A 79 -4.72 16.47 -3.69
CA ALA A 79 -3.43 17.04 -4.04
C ALA A 79 -3.52 18.55 -3.81
N VAL A 80 -2.65 19.07 -2.95
CA VAL A 80 -2.64 20.50 -2.59
C VAL A 80 -1.38 21.18 -3.12
N ASN A 81 -1.49 22.47 -3.40
CA ASN A 81 -0.34 23.30 -3.75
C ASN A 81 0.46 23.67 -2.49
N ILE A 82 1.53 24.45 -2.67
CA ILE A 82 2.39 24.91 -1.57
C ILE A 82 1.68 25.84 -0.57
N TYR A 83 0.51 26.35 -0.91
CA TYR A 83 -0.32 27.23 -0.06
C TYR A 83 -1.44 26.45 0.65
N GLY A 84 -1.54 25.11 0.43
CA GLY A 84 -2.58 24.27 1.02
C GLY A 84 -3.91 24.29 0.26
N GLU A 85 -3.99 24.89 -0.92
CA GLU A 85 -5.20 24.90 -1.75
C GLU A 85 -5.31 23.61 -2.56
N PRO A 86 -6.50 23.00 -2.65
CA PRO A 86 -6.69 21.78 -3.42
C PRO A 86 -6.52 22.04 -4.92
N ILE A 87 -5.68 21.24 -5.58
CA ILE A 87 -5.50 21.25 -7.04
C ILE A 87 -6.47 20.27 -7.68
N TYR A 88 -6.53 19.06 -7.15
CA TYR A 88 -7.48 18.02 -7.55
C TYR A 88 -7.65 17.01 -6.42
N THR A 89 -8.81 16.33 -6.42
CA THR A 89 -9.09 15.19 -5.52
C THR A 89 -8.91 13.89 -6.28
N HIS A 90 -8.07 13.01 -5.75
CA HIS A 90 -7.88 11.69 -6.33
C HIS A 90 -9.07 10.79 -5.98
N LEU A 91 -9.72 10.25 -7.02
CA LEU A 91 -10.80 9.28 -6.88
C LEU A 91 -10.26 7.88 -7.27
N PHE A 92 -10.48 6.91 -6.41
CA PHE A 92 -10.08 5.53 -6.63
C PHE A 92 -11.31 4.61 -6.60
N THR A 93 -11.53 3.89 -7.68
CA THR A 93 -12.68 3.01 -7.87
C THR A 93 -12.23 1.56 -8.14
N GLU A 94 -13.16 0.62 -8.20
CA GLU A 94 -12.87 -0.78 -8.54
C GLU A 94 -12.20 -0.92 -9.91
N ARG A 95 -12.56 -0.05 -10.86
CA ARG A 95 -11.92 0.03 -12.17
C ARG A 95 -10.40 0.16 -12.07
N ASP A 96 -9.92 0.96 -11.12
CA ASP A 96 -8.50 1.30 -10.97
C ASP A 96 -7.65 0.15 -10.41
N MET A 97 -8.30 -0.94 -9.99
CA MET A 97 -7.62 -2.19 -9.62
C MET A 97 -7.00 -2.91 -10.83
N LEU A 98 -7.50 -2.66 -12.03
CA LEU A 98 -7.03 -3.26 -13.27
C LEU A 98 -6.60 -2.15 -14.25
N TRP A 99 -5.60 -2.44 -15.06
CA TRP A 99 -5.23 -1.56 -16.17
C TRP A 99 -6.17 -1.79 -17.37
N PRO A 100 -6.48 -0.74 -18.14
CA PRO A 100 -7.18 -0.93 -19.40
C PRO A 100 -6.34 -1.77 -20.37
N ILE A 101 -7.00 -2.64 -21.09
CA ILE A 101 -6.35 -3.33 -22.21
C ILE A 101 -6.20 -2.32 -23.35
N PRO A 102 -4.98 -2.10 -23.90
CA PRO A 102 -4.76 -1.15 -24.98
C PRO A 102 -5.68 -1.42 -26.18
N GLY A 103 -6.24 -0.35 -26.77
CA GLY A 103 -7.14 -0.47 -27.93
C GLY A 103 -6.55 -1.26 -29.08
N VAL A 104 -5.27 -1.02 -29.38
CA VAL A 104 -4.52 -1.74 -30.44
C VAL A 104 -4.50 -3.25 -30.23
N GLU A 105 -4.42 -3.73 -28.99
CA GLU A 105 -4.45 -5.17 -28.73
C GLU A 105 -5.85 -5.76 -28.90
N ARG A 106 -6.88 -4.99 -28.60
CA ARG A 106 -8.27 -5.37 -28.85
C ARG A 106 -8.62 -5.39 -30.34
N GLU A 107 -8.07 -4.46 -31.12
CA GLU A 107 -8.22 -4.45 -32.58
C GLU A 107 -7.53 -5.64 -33.26
N ARG A 108 -6.48 -6.18 -32.67
CA ARG A 108 -5.76 -7.37 -33.15
C ARG A 108 -6.40 -8.68 -32.77
N ASN A 109 -7.22 -8.68 -31.74
CA ASN A 109 -7.85 -9.89 -31.21
C ASN A 109 -9.27 -9.58 -30.72
N ASP A 110 -10.25 -9.86 -31.53
CA ASP A 110 -11.68 -9.64 -31.27
C ASP A 110 -12.21 -10.43 -30.06
N ALA A 111 -11.49 -11.45 -29.60
CA ALA A 111 -11.84 -12.20 -28.39
C ALA A 111 -11.44 -11.46 -27.10
N LEU A 112 -10.67 -10.38 -27.15
CA LEU A 112 -10.29 -9.59 -25.98
C LEU A 112 -11.41 -8.61 -25.61
N THR A 113 -12.06 -8.88 -24.49
CA THR A 113 -12.99 -7.95 -23.86
C THR A 113 -12.26 -7.01 -22.91
N GLN A 114 -12.69 -5.75 -22.83
CA GLN A 114 -12.11 -4.77 -21.92
C GLN A 114 -12.34 -5.14 -20.45
N ASN A 115 -11.42 -4.75 -19.59
CA ASN A 115 -11.60 -4.87 -18.16
C ASN A 115 -12.80 -4.04 -17.68
N PRO A 116 -13.53 -4.50 -16.63
CA PRO A 116 -14.72 -3.82 -16.15
C PRO A 116 -14.48 -2.35 -15.82
N GLY A 117 -15.35 -1.48 -16.30
CA GLY A 117 -15.29 -0.04 -16.02
C GLY A 117 -14.39 0.79 -16.95
N TRP A 118 -13.71 0.15 -17.93
CA TRP A 118 -12.86 0.80 -18.94
C TRP A 118 -13.53 0.82 -20.32
#